data_70a93f578a151c1b773c654f77913b88
#
_entry.id   70a93f578a151c1b773c654f77913b88
#
_cell.length_a   1.000
_cell.length_b   1.000
_cell.length_c   1.000
_cell.angle_alpha   90.00
_cell.angle_beta   90.00
_cell.angle_gamma   90.00
#
_symmetry.space_group_name_H-M   'P 1'
#
loop_
_entity.id
_entity.type
_entity.pdbx_description
1 polymer ?
#
loop_
_entity_poly.entity_id
_entity_poly.type
_entity_poly.pdbx_seq_one_letter_code
_entity_poly.pdbx_strand_id
1 'polypeptide(L)'
;MSSIQAVCVGVITVDTIALVDKYPAADERVIAHDISRAGGGPAAVAAVALSRLGISSAIVGTIGDDADGKEVLRIFEKEGVDTSGISIGTSATAGSVIVVSKEHSARAISTRQPMVQAPINEAAKKLIAQAQWIHVDHVGVTRLTELGISRGNGPHISFDAGYGVESFDPITIDLFVPTDRQMALRYPGIDLAVALENDSMKAGNTVVATQGSAGSAGFSPETGLVTASGFTVDVMSTLGAGDVFHGALVAQIIHGFPLQEAMLRANAVAALSCTGLDGQSKIPTTTELNAYLEAHK
;
A
#
# COMPACT_ATOMS: atom_id res chain seq x y z
N MET A 1 16.84 3.15 -20.64
CA MET A 1 15.77 3.06 -19.61
C MET A 1 16.43 2.49 -18.37
N SER A 2 16.31 3.13 -17.20
CA SER A 2 16.76 2.54 -15.93
C SER A 2 16.01 1.24 -15.69
N SER A 3 16.67 0.24 -15.10
CA SER A 3 16.01 -1.01 -14.71
C SER A 3 14.93 -0.70 -13.67
N ILE A 4 13.76 -1.36 -13.75
CA ILE A 4 12.70 -1.25 -12.74
C ILE A 4 13.25 -1.78 -11.42
N GLN A 5 13.12 -0.96 -10.35
CA GLN A 5 13.60 -1.32 -9.02
C GLN A 5 12.53 -2.04 -8.20
N ALA A 6 11.28 -1.61 -8.33
CA ALA A 6 10.16 -2.23 -7.60
C ALA A 6 8.98 -2.52 -8.51
N VAL A 7 8.37 -3.68 -8.33
CA VAL A 7 7.13 -4.08 -9.02
C VAL A 7 6.05 -4.32 -7.98
N CYS A 8 4.94 -3.58 -8.07
CA CYS A 8 3.76 -3.83 -7.27
C CYS A 8 2.84 -4.82 -8.01
N VAL A 9 2.36 -5.85 -7.34
CA VAL A 9 1.48 -6.87 -7.94
C VAL A 9 0.21 -6.95 -7.11
N GLY A 10 -0.96 -6.68 -7.72
CA GLY A 10 -2.21 -6.78 -6.98
C GLY A 10 -3.38 -5.97 -7.53
N VAL A 11 -4.15 -5.43 -6.61
CA VAL A 11 -5.42 -4.76 -6.89
C VAL A 11 -5.19 -3.36 -7.48
N ILE A 12 -5.95 -3.07 -8.52
CA ILE A 12 -6.04 -1.76 -9.16
C ILE A 12 -7.50 -1.35 -9.19
N THR A 13 -7.85 -0.19 -8.66
CA THR A 13 -9.22 0.35 -8.64
C THR A 13 -9.28 1.78 -9.14
N VAL A 14 -10.49 2.22 -9.51
CA VAL A 14 -10.85 3.63 -9.57
C VAL A 14 -11.92 3.88 -8.53
N ASP A 15 -11.64 4.81 -7.62
CA ASP A 15 -12.52 5.13 -6.51
C ASP A 15 -13.22 6.47 -6.74
N THR A 16 -14.52 6.52 -6.46
CA THR A 16 -15.30 7.77 -6.37
C THR A 16 -15.45 8.11 -4.90
N ILE A 17 -14.93 9.28 -4.49
CA ILE A 17 -14.81 9.67 -3.09
C ILE A 17 -15.64 10.93 -2.86
N ALA A 18 -16.57 10.90 -1.91
CA ALA A 18 -17.37 12.04 -1.50
C ALA A 18 -17.01 12.46 -0.07
N LEU A 19 -16.70 13.74 0.14
CA LEU A 19 -16.50 14.34 1.46
C LEU A 19 -17.81 14.99 1.93
N VAL A 20 -18.35 14.51 3.05
CA VAL A 20 -19.60 14.97 3.66
C VAL A 20 -19.38 15.39 5.12
N ASP A 21 -20.29 16.17 5.69
CA ASP A 21 -20.25 16.42 7.14
C ASP A 21 -20.61 15.15 7.91
N LYS A 22 -21.71 14.51 7.56
CA LYS A 22 -22.20 13.26 8.16
C LYS A 22 -22.62 12.26 7.08
N TYR A 23 -22.64 10.98 7.42
CA TYR A 23 -23.22 9.96 6.54
C TYR A 23 -24.72 10.22 6.33
N PRO A 24 -25.24 10.06 5.08
CA PRO A 24 -26.68 10.08 4.86
C PRO A 24 -27.35 8.90 5.57
N ALA A 25 -28.50 9.15 6.23
CA ALA A 25 -29.38 8.09 6.67
C ALA A 25 -30.13 7.48 5.45
N ALA A 26 -30.93 6.40 5.70
CA ALA A 26 -31.80 5.87 4.66
C ALA A 26 -32.74 6.96 4.14
N ASP A 27 -32.85 7.07 2.82
CA ASP A 27 -33.66 8.06 2.10
C ASP A 27 -33.27 9.55 2.37
N GLU A 28 -32.14 9.82 3.02
CA GLU A 28 -31.61 11.16 3.24
C GLU A 28 -30.71 11.60 2.07
N ARG A 29 -30.82 12.88 1.71
CA ARG A 29 -29.89 13.54 0.80
C ARG A 29 -28.99 14.48 1.58
N VAL A 30 -27.67 14.30 1.47
CA VAL A 30 -26.67 15.23 1.99
C VAL A 30 -25.95 15.92 0.84
N ILE A 31 -25.39 17.09 1.11
CA ILE A 31 -24.55 17.82 0.15
C ILE A 31 -23.09 17.46 0.46
N ALA A 32 -22.36 17.01 -0.53
CA ALA A 32 -20.93 16.79 -0.41
C ALA A 32 -20.14 18.10 -0.54
N HIS A 33 -19.11 18.28 0.27
CA HIS A 33 -18.18 19.40 0.13
C HIS A 33 -17.29 19.23 -1.11
N ASP A 34 -16.96 17.99 -1.45
CA ASP A 34 -16.18 17.63 -2.62
C ASP A 34 -16.56 16.22 -3.09
N ILE A 35 -16.44 15.99 -4.39
CA ILE A 35 -16.54 14.67 -5.01
C ILE A 35 -15.39 14.55 -5.98
N SER A 36 -14.50 13.61 -5.72
CA SER A 36 -13.31 13.35 -6.54
C SER A 36 -13.29 11.92 -7.08
N ARG A 37 -12.47 11.71 -8.12
CA ARG A 37 -12.11 10.38 -8.61
C ARG A 37 -10.61 10.22 -8.52
N ALA A 38 -10.17 9.08 -8.00
CA ALA A 38 -8.76 8.77 -7.81
C ALA A 38 -8.47 7.30 -8.14
N GLY A 39 -7.23 7.00 -8.45
CA GLY A 39 -6.75 5.63 -8.45
C GLY A 39 -6.74 5.07 -7.04
N GLY A 40 -6.99 3.77 -6.91
CA GLY A 40 -7.00 3.05 -5.64
C GLY A 40 -6.52 1.61 -5.81
N GLY A 41 -6.62 0.86 -4.73
CA GLY A 41 -6.09 -0.49 -4.61
C GLY A 41 -4.71 -0.49 -3.95
N PRO A 42 -4.47 -1.43 -3.00
CA PRO A 42 -3.25 -1.39 -2.17
C PRO A 42 -1.96 -1.39 -3.00
N ALA A 43 -1.82 -2.33 -3.94
CA ALA A 43 -0.65 -2.40 -4.82
C ALA A 43 -0.50 -1.16 -5.71
N ALA A 44 -1.61 -0.59 -6.19
CA ALA A 44 -1.62 0.60 -7.04
C ALA A 44 -1.16 1.86 -6.30
N VAL A 45 -1.65 2.07 -5.08
CA VAL A 45 -1.25 3.21 -4.23
C VAL A 45 0.22 3.07 -3.83
N ALA A 46 0.68 1.86 -3.48
CA ALA A 46 2.08 1.60 -3.18
C ALA A 46 3.00 1.89 -4.38
N ALA A 47 2.58 1.56 -5.61
CA ALA A 47 3.35 1.86 -6.82
C ALA A 47 3.54 3.36 -7.06
N VAL A 48 2.49 4.15 -6.81
CA VAL A 48 2.55 5.62 -6.88
C VAL A 48 3.47 6.18 -5.79
N ALA A 49 3.38 5.65 -4.56
CA ALA A 49 4.25 6.08 -3.46
C ALA A 49 5.73 5.80 -3.78
N LEU A 50 6.06 4.63 -4.29
CA LEU A 50 7.40 4.29 -4.77
C LEU A 50 7.90 5.28 -5.83
N SER A 51 7.09 5.54 -6.86
CA SER A 51 7.46 6.47 -7.94
C SER A 51 7.74 7.88 -7.44
N ARG A 52 6.85 8.45 -6.62
CA ARG A 52 7.03 9.80 -6.05
C ARG A 52 8.26 9.91 -5.14
N LEU A 53 8.64 8.81 -4.51
CA LEU A 53 9.84 8.72 -3.68
C LEU A 53 11.11 8.38 -4.49
N GLY A 54 11.05 8.45 -5.82
CA GLY A 54 12.21 8.35 -6.69
C GLY A 54 12.62 6.92 -7.05
N ILE A 55 11.78 5.93 -6.76
CA ILE A 55 12.01 4.54 -7.17
C ILE A 55 11.35 4.29 -8.52
N SER A 56 12.09 3.73 -9.49
CA SER A 56 11.49 3.28 -10.74
C SER A 56 10.57 2.10 -10.47
N SER A 57 9.25 2.35 -10.54
CA SER A 57 8.20 1.40 -10.17
C SER A 57 7.37 0.95 -11.37
N ALA A 58 6.85 -0.26 -11.28
CA ALA A 58 5.88 -0.83 -12.22
C ALA A 58 4.71 -1.44 -11.47
N ILE A 59 3.57 -1.55 -12.15
CA ILE A 59 2.36 -2.21 -11.63
C ILE A 59 1.97 -3.41 -12.49
N VAL A 60 1.67 -4.52 -11.83
CA VAL A 60 1.13 -5.75 -12.42
C VAL A 60 -0.24 -6.01 -11.81
N GLY A 61 -1.26 -6.06 -12.64
CA GLY A 61 -2.63 -6.28 -12.20
C GLY A 61 -3.57 -6.41 -13.39
N THR A 62 -4.88 -6.39 -13.12
CA THR A 62 -5.90 -6.51 -14.14
C THR A 62 -6.83 -5.31 -14.10
N ILE A 63 -7.15 -4.77 -15.27
CA ILE A 63 -8.18 -3.75 -15.47
C ILE A 63 -9.15 -4.21 -16.57
N GLY A 64 -10.32 -3.60 -16.68
CA GLY A 64 -11.25 -3.80 -17.78
C GLY A 64 -10.92 -2.94 -19.00
N ASP A 65 -11.48 -3.29 -20.15
CA ASP A 65 -11.49 -2.41 -21.33
C ASP A 65 -12.67 -1.43 -21.25
N ASP A 66 -12.61 -0.53 -20.28
CA ASP A 66 -13.66 0.44 -20.01
C ASP A 66 -13.08 1.85 -19.70
N ALA A 67 -13.96 2.79 -19.42
CA ALA A 67 -13.55 4.17 -19.10
C ALA A 67 -12.71 4.25 -17.82
N ASP A 68 -13.03 3.42 -16.83
CA ASP A 68 -12.31 3.35 -15.55
C ASP A 68 -10.88 2.80 -15.75
N GLY A 69 -10.72 1.75 -16.59
CA GLY A 69 -9.41 1.22 -16.96
C GLY A 69 -8.53 2.24 -17.68
N LYS A 70 -9.11 3.01 -18.61
CA LYS A 70 -8.39 4.10 -19.30
C LYS A 70 -7.98 5.21 -18.35
N GLU A 71 -8.83 5.54 -17.39
CA GLU A 71 -8.50 6.57 -16.36
C GLU A 71 -7.36 6.10 -15.46
N VAL A 72 -7.35 4.84 -15.04
CA VAL A 72 -6.24 4.27 -14.26
C VAL A 72 -4.92 4.37 -15.02
N LEU A 73 -4.89 3.99 -16.30
CA LEU A 73 -3.68 4.09 -17.11
C LEU A 73 -3.17 5.54 -17.18
N ARG A 74 -4.08 6.51 -17.36
CA ARG A 74 -3.73 7.95 -17.37
C ARG A 74 -3.15 8.41 -16.03
N ILE A 75 -3.70 7.91 -14.91
CA ILE A 75 -3.18 8.23 -13.57
C ILE A 75 -1.76 7.70 -13.42
N PHE A 76 -1.50 6.44 -13.77
CA PHE A 76 -0.17 5.86 -13.67
C PHE A 76 0.85 6.53 -14.58
N GLU A 77 0.46 6.88 -15.82
CA GLU A 77 1.31 7.62 -16.74
C GLU A 77 1.75 8.96 -16.14
N LYS A 78 0.81 9.71 -15.55
CA LYS A 78 1.10 10.98 -14.86
C LYS A 78 2.06 10.79 -13.68
N GLU A 79 1.93 9.69 -12.96
CA GLU A 79 2.75 9.37 -11.78
C GLU A 79 4.09 8.67 -12.15
N GLY A 80 4.33 8.41 -13.44
CA GLY A 80 5.57 7.77 -13.90
C GLY A 80 5.70 6.29 -13.56
N VAL A 81 4.59 5.60 -13.30
CA VAL A 81 4.55 4.16 -13.03
C VAL A 81 4.47 3.39 -14.36
N ASP A 82 5.33 2.40 -14.56
CA ASP A 82 5.29 1.53 -15.74
C ASP A 82 4.05 0.61 -15.69
N THR A 83 3.22 0.70 -16.70
CA THR A 83 1.95 -0.03 -16.82
C THR A 83 2.01 -1.23 -17.77
N SER A 84 3.17 -1.54 -18.33
CA SER A 84 3.32 -2.64 -19.32
C SER A 84 2.98 -4.02 -18.74
N GLY A 85 3.00 -4.14 -17.39
CA GLY A 85 2.58 -5.34 -16.67
C GLY A 85 1.06 -5.48 -16.48
N ILE A 86 0.26 -4.49 -16.87
CA ILE A 86 -1.20 -4.55 -16.73
C ILE A 86 -1.79 -5.47 -17.82
N SER A 87 -2.69 -6.36 -17.40
CA SER A 87 -3.48 -7.21 -18.30
C SER A 87 -4.92 -6.68 -18.38
N ILE A 88 -5.50 -6.75 -19.59
CA ILE A 88 -6.91 -6.39 -19.82
C ILE A 88 -7.78 -7.62 -19.57
N GLY A 89 -8.69 -7.54 -18.61
CA GLY A 89 -9.65 -8.57 -18.28
C GLY A 89 -10.98 -8.40 -19.03
N THR A 90 -11.88 -9.37 -18.83
CA THR A 90 -13.21 -9.39 -19.47
C THR A 90 -14.29 -8.72 -18.63
N SER A 91 -14.02 -8.48 -17.34
CA SER A 91 -14.95 -7.79 -16.43
C SER A 91 -14.63 -6.29 -16.37
N ALA A 92 -15.57 -5.50 -15.86
CA ALA A 92 -15.35 -4.08 -15.63
C ALA A 92 -14.22 -3.86 -14.64
N THR A 93 -13.47 -2.77 -14.80
CA THR A 93 -12.42 -2.34 -13.87
C THR A 93 -12.95 -2.27 -12.44
N ALA A 94 -12.20 -2.78 -11.47
CA ALA A 94 -12.56 -2.70 -10.07
C ALA A 94 -12.70 -1.24 -9.62
N GLY A 95 -13.57 -0.98 -8.66
CA GLY A 95 -13.79 0.38 -8.19
C GLY A 95 -14.64 0.42 -6.93
N SER A 96 -14.56 1.52 -6.21
CA SER A 96 -15.33 1.73 -4.98
C SER A 96 -16.05 3.08 -5.00
N VAL A 97 -17.14 3.14 -4.25
CA VAL A 97 -17.75 4.40 -3.81
C VAL A 97 -17.42 4.56 -2.34
N ILE A 98 -16.80 5.68 -2.00
CA ILE A 98 -16.26 5.96 -0.67
C ILE A 98 -16.91 7.27 -0.16
N VAL A 99 -17.50 7.20 1.01
CA VAL A 99 -18.03 8.39 1.70
C VAL A 99 -17.13 8.65 2.91
N VAL A 100 -16.50 9.82 2.94
CA VAL A 100 -15.67 10.30 4.05
C VAL A 100 -16.50 11.27 4.87
N SER A 101 -16.71 10.99 6.16
CA SER A 101 -17.46 11.83 7.09
C SER A 101 -16.53 12.62 8.00
N LYS A 102 -16.67 13.94 8.03
CA LYS A 102 -15.94 14.83 8.94
C LYS A 102 -16.32 14.59 10.40
N GLU A 103 -17.62 14.43 10.67
CA GLU A 103 -18.14 14.20 12.03
C GLU A 103 -17.53 12.97 12.69
N HIS A 104 -17.38 11.89 11.92
CA HIS A 104 -16.89 10.63 12.43
C HIS A 104 -15.37 10.42 12.24
N SER A 105 -14.71 11.33 11.50
CA SER A 105 -13.31 11.16 11.07
C SER A 105 -13.04 9.76 10.49
N ALA A 106 -14.02 9.26 9.72
CA ALA A 106 -14.07 7.87 9.24
C ALA A 106 -14.61 7.80 7.81
N ARG A 107 -14.50 6.63 7.20
CA ARG A 107 -14.99 6.36 5.85
C ARG A 107 -15.88 5.12 5.79
N ALA A 108 -16.88 5.16 4.92
CA ALA A 108 -17.67 4.01 4.49
C ALA A 108 -17.31 3.67 3.05
N ILE A 109 -17.06 2.41 2.76
CA ILE A 109 -16.59 1.93 1.46
C ILE A 109 -17.57 0.88 0.93
N SER A 110 -18.02 1.06 -0.32
CA SER A 110 -18.76 0.06 -1.09
C SER A 110 -17.94 -0.29 -2.32
N THR A 111 -17.44 -1.52 -2.38
CA THR A 111 -16.58 -1.98 -3.47
C THR A 111 -17.38 -2.86 -4.44
N ARG A 112 -17.14 -2.69 -5.73
CA ARG A 112 -17.67 -3.59 -6.78
C ARG A 112 -17.14 -5.02 -6.54
N GLN A 113 -17.91 -6.03 -6.94
CA GLN A 113 -17.49 -7.43 -6.89
C GLN A 113 -16.06 -7.60 -7.43
N PRO A 114 -15.26 -8.49 -6.82
CA PRO A 114 -13.90 -8.73 -7.24
C PRO A 114 -13.81 -9.06 -8.73
N MET A 115 -12.83 -8.50 -9.39
CA MET A 115 -12.53 -8.70 -10.78
C MET A 115 -11.93 -10.09 -11.01
N VAL A 116 -12.34 -10.77 -12.07
CA VAL A 116 -11.65 -11.99 -12.52
C VAL A 116 -10.27 -11.59 -13.05
N GLN A 117 -9.24 -12.13 -12.45
CA GLN A 117 -7.87 -11.80 -12.82
C GLN A 117 -7.53 -12.38 -14.22
N ALA A 118 -7.07 -11.53 -15.11
CA ALA A 118 -6.53 -11.96 -16.40
C ALA A 118 -5.19 -12.69 -16.23
N PRO A 119 -4.79 -13.56 -17.14
CA PRO A 119 -3.46 -14.17 -17.12
C PRO A 119 -2.35 -13.12 -17.07
N ILE A 120 -1.30 -13.38 -16.32
CA ILE A 120 -0.11 -12.52 -16.26
C ILE A 120 0.56 -12.52 -17.64
N ASN A 121 0.74 -11.33 -18.21
CA ASN A 121 1.34 -11.17 -19.53
C ASN A 121 2.89 -11.33 -19.48
N GLU A 122 3.52 -11.49 -20.64
CA GLU A 122 4.97 -11.70 -20.72
C GLU A 122 5.80 -10.47 -20.26
N ALA A 123 5.27 -9.27 -20.43
CA ALA A 123 5.93 -8.06 -19.92
C ALA A 123 5.94 -8.06 -18.39
N ALA A 124 4.83 -8.42 -17.75
CA ALA A 124 4.75 -8.56 -16.30
C ALA A 124 5.73 -9.61 -15.75
N LYS A 125 5.85 -10.78 -16.38
CA LYS A 125 6.83 -11.80 -15.99
C LYS A 125 8.26 -11.27 -16.05
N LYS A 126 8.58 -10.51 -17.11
CA LYS A 126 9.88 -9.85 -17.28
C LYS A 126 10.15 -8.81 -16.19
N LEU A 127 9.18 -7.93 -15.93
CA LEU A 127 9.27 -6.91 -14.87
C LEU A 127 9.54 -7.57 -13.52
N ILE A 128 8.75 -8.57 -13.16
CA ILE A 128 8.89 -9.32 -11.91
C ILE A 128 10.27 -9.97 -11.80
N ALA A 129 10.75 -10.65 -12.85
CA ALA A 129 12.04 -11.34 -12.82
C ALA A 129 13.24 -10.41 -12.72
N GLN A 130 13.11 -9.15 -13.12
CA GLN A 130 14.18 -8.14 -13.15
C GLN A 130 14.12 -7.16 -11.98
N ALA A 131 13.05 -7.16 -11.21
CA ALA A 131 12.88 -6.27 -10.08
C ALA A 131 13.87 -6.57 -8.95
N GLN A 132 14.18 -5.55 -8.16
CA GLN A 132 14.90 -5.70 -6.90
C GLN A 132 13.94 -6.09 -5.78
N TRP A 133 12.74 -5.50 -5.80
CA TRP A 133 11.65 -5.75 -4.86
C TRP A 133 10.35 -6.01 -5.58
N ILE A 134 9.56 -6.92 -5.03
CA ILE A 134 8.15 -7.11 -5.36
C ILE A 134 7.33 -6.73 -4.14
N HIS A 135 6.38 -5.82 -4.31
CA HIS A 135 5.37 -5.52 -3.30
C HIS A 135 4.05 -6.15 -3.68
N VAL A 136 3.40 -6.85 -2.77
CA VAL A 136 2.13 -7.54 -3.03
C VAL A 136 1.07 -7.20 -1.99
N ASP A 137 -0.18 -7.15 -2.44
CA ASP A 137 -1.37 -7.23 -1.61
C ASP A 137 -1.94 -8.67 -1.58
N HIS A 138 -3.13 -8.85 -0.99
CA HIS A 138 -3.80 -10.14 -0.88
C HIS A 138 -4.10 -10.82 -2.23
N VAL A 139 -4.27 -10.08 -3.32
CA VAL A 139 -4.39 -10.62 -4.68
C VAL A 139 -3.01 -10.96 -5.23
N GLY A 140 -2.06 -10.07 -5.06
CA GLY A 140 -0.70 -10.21 -5.55
C GLY A 140 0.02 -11.44 -4.99
N VAL A 141 -0.17 -11.76 -3.71
CA VAL A 141 0.45 -12.94 -3.11
C VAL A 141 0.01 -14.25 -3.78
N THR A 142 -1.26 -14.34 -4.17
CA THR A 142 -1.78 -15.48 -4.96
C THR A 142 -1.12 -15.54 -6.34
N ARG A 143 -0.94 -14.39 -6.98
CA ARG A 143 -0.29 -14.30 -8.31
C ARG A 143 1.19 -14.75 -8.26
N LEU A 144 1.93 -14.42 -7.20
CA LEU A 144 3.30 -14.90 -7.03
C LEU A 144 3.34 -16.42 -6.84
N THR A 145 2.39 -16.98 -6.09
CA THR A 145 2.26 -18.42 -5.91
C THR A 145 2.03 -19.13 -7.24
N GLU A 146 1.16 -18.60 -8.12
CA GLU A 146 0.92 -19.13 -9.47
C GLU A 146 2.18 -19.12 -10.34
N LEU A 147 3.08 -18.17 -10.13
CA LEU A 147 4.36 -18.06 -10.84
C LEU A 147 5.50 -18.86 -10.18
N GLY A 148 5.25 -19.51 -9.03
CA GLY A 148 6.27 -20.22 -8.28
C GLY A 148 7.34 -19.31 -7.66
N ILE A 149 7.02 -18.04 -7.43
CA ILE A 149 7.92 -17.05 -6.85
C ILE A 149 7.75 -17.03 -5.34
N SER A 150 8.84 -17.16 -4.63
CA SER A 150 8.90 -17.12 -3.17
C SER A 150 10.22 -16.52 -2.72
N ARG A 151 10.31 -16.18 -1.44
CA ARG A 151 11.54 -15.70 -0.80
C ARG A 151 12.74 -16.62 -1.14
N GLY A 152 13.86 -16.01 -1.49
CA GLY A 152 15.13 -16.70 -1.75
C GLY A 152 15.30 -17.28 -3.16
N ASN A 153 14.28 -17.16 -4.04
CA ASN A 153 14.39 -17.60 -5.44
C ASN A 153 14.10 -16.46 -6.45
N GLY A 154 14.43 -15.23 -6.11
CA GLY A 154 14.20 -14.06 -6.98
C GLY A 154 14.32 -12.74 -6.22
N PRO A 155 13.57 -11.72 -6.61
CA PRO A 155 13.49 -10.44 -5.91
C PRO A 155 13.04 -10.58 -4.46
N HIS A 156 13.39 -9.59 -3.63
CA HIS A 156 12.81 -9.48 -2.29
C HIS A 156 11.31 -9.24 -2.36
N ILE A 157 10.56 -9.81 -1.42
CA ILE A 157 9.09 -9.74 -1.42
C ILE A 157 8.63 -9.01 -0.17
N SER A 158 7.85 -7.93 -0.35
CA SER A 158 7.11 -7.26 0.72
C SER A 158 5.62 -7.53 0.58
N PHE A 159 4.92 -7.74 1.69
CA PHE A 159 3.50 -8.05 1.72
C PHE A 159 2.71 -7.10 2.61
N ASP A 160 1.73 -6.43 2.00
CA ASP A 160 0.65 -5.72 2.68
C ASP A 160 -0.39 -6.71 3.18
N ALA A 161 -0.35 -6.97 4.48
CA ALA A 161 -1.29 -7.86 5.14
C ALA A 161 -2.62 -7.17 5.54
N GLY A 162 -3.02 -6.12 4.82
CA GLY A 162 -4.10 -5.21 5.21
C GLY A 162 -5.47 -5.82 5.47
N TYR A 163 -5.87 -6.91 4.82
CA TYR A 163 -7.21 -7.48 4.99
C TYR A 163 -7.24 -8.99 4.73
N GLY A 164 -7.85 -9.74 5.66
CA GLY A 164 -8.22 -11.13 5.43
C GLY A 164 -7.08 -12.15 5.41
N VAL A 165 -5.97 -11.88 6.10
CA VAL A 165 -4.75 -12.69 6.05
C VAL A 165 -4.28 -13.24 7.40
N GLU A 166 -5.22 -13.42 8.34
CA GLU A 166 -4.91 -13.93 9.69
C GLU A 166 -4.20 -15.30 9.69
N SER A 167 -4.45 -16.12 8.67
CA SER A 167 -3.85 -17.45 8.50
C SER A 167 -2.63 -17.49 7.58
N PHE A 168 -2.17 -16.34 7.05
CA PHE A 168 -1.02 -16.30 6.14
C PHE A 168 0.28 -16.70 6.86
N ASP A 169 1.09 -17.57 6.24
CA ASP A 169 2.43 -17.92 6.76
C ASP A 169 3.49 -17.02 6.10
N PRO A 170 4.13 -16.09 6.86
CA PRO A 170 5.06 -15.12 6.31
C PRO A 170 6.44 -15.69 5.95
N ILE A 171 6.66 -16.99 6.10
CA ILE A 171 7.96 -17.62 5.80
C ILE A 171 8.44 -17.41 4.34
N THR A 172 7.51 -17.17 3.43
CA THR A 172 7.78 -16.95 2.01
C THR A 172 8.04 -15.47 1.66
N ILE A 173 8.03 -14.58 2.64
CA ILE A 173 8.08 -13.12 2.49
C ILE A 173 9.31 -12.55 3.21
N ASP A 174 10.00 -11.57 2.64
CA ASP A 174 11.14 -10.89 3.25
C ASP A 174 10.72 -9.78 4.22
N LEU A 175 9.65 -9.05 3.87
CA LEU A 175 9.10 -7.95 4.66
C LEU A 175 7.58 -8.13 4.81
N PHE A 176 7.15 -8.52 6.00
CA PHE A 176 5.74 -8.70 6.35
C PHE A 176 5.23 -7.48 7.11
N VAL A 177 4.16 -6.84 6.59
CA VAL A 177 3.69 -5.57 7.15
C VAL A 177 2.21 -5.64 7.51
N PRO A 178 1.86 -6.17 8.69
CA PRO A 178 0.50 -6.16 9.24
C PRO A 178 0.19 -4.84 9.96
N THR A 179 -1.07 -4.69 10.38
CA THR A 179 -1.45 -3.72 11.41
C THR A 179 -1.26 -4.32 12.81
N ASP A 180 -1.16 -3.46 13.85
CA ASP A 180 -1.17 -3.90 15.26
C ASP A 180 -2.42 -4.72 15.60
N ARG A 181 -3.58 -4.33 15.03
CA ARG A 181 -4.83 -5.08 15.18
C ARG A 181 -4.73 -6.49 14.59
N GLN A 182 -4.09 -6.66 13.45
CA GLN A 182 -3.89 -7.99 12.85
C GLN A 182 -2.92 -8.83 13.67
N MET A 183 -1.87 -8.21 14.22
CA MET A 183 -0.97 -8.89 15.15
C MET A 183 -1.71 -9.35 16.42
N ALA A 184 -2.61 -8.52 16.96
CA ALA A 184 -3.45 -8.91 18.11
C ALA A 184 -4.41 -10.07 17.80
N LEU A 185 -4.93 -10.16 16.58
CA LEU A 185 -5.74 -11.31 16.14
C LEU A 185 -4.89 -12.57 15.96
N ARG A 186 -3.67 -12.42 15.44
CA ARG A 186 -2.74 -13.51 15.19
C ARG A 186 -2.11 -14.06 16.49
N TYR A 187 -1.91 -13.19 17.49
CA TYR A 187 -1.32 -13.48 18.79
C TYR A 187 -2.20 -12.94 19.94
N PRO A 188 -3.38 -13.54 20.20
CA PRO A 188 -4.32 -13.03 21.19
C PRO A 188 -3.70 -12.95 22.59
N GLY A 189 -3.75 -11.76 23.20
CA GLY A 189 -3.26 -11.53 24.56
C GLY A 189 -1.73 -11.42 24.71
N ILE A 190 -1.00 -11.45 23.60
CA ILE A 190 0.45 -11.26 23.58
C ILE A 190 0.77 -9.79 23.30
N ASP A 191 1.77 -9.25 23.99
CA ASP A 191 2.29 -7.92 23.73
C ASP A 191 2.81 -7.79 22.28
N LEU A 192 2.63 -6.61 21.67
CA LEU A 192 2.98 -6.40 20.26
C LEU A 192 4.47 -6.66 19.99
N ALA A 193 5.37 -6.20 20.87
CA ALA A 193 6.80 -6.41 20.67
C ALA A 193 7.17 -7.89 20.67
N VAL A 194 6.59 -8.68 21.60
CA VAL A 194 6.77 -10.13 21.68
C VAL A 194 6.14 -10.82 20.46
N ALA A 195 4.99 -10.37 20.00
CA ALA A 195 4.33 -10.92 18.81
C ALA A 195 5.17 -10.70 17.54
N LEU A 196 5.76 -9.51 17.37
CA LEU A 196 6.65 -9.18 16.25
C LEU A 196 7.91 -10.04 16.29
N GLU A 197 8.54 -10.18 17.45
CA GLU A 197 9.71 -11.05 17.63
C GLU A 197 9.38 -12.50 17.26
N ASN A 198 8.29 -13.05 17.79
CA ASN A 198 7.89 -14.44 17.53
C ASN A 198 7.65 -14.69 16.03
N ASP A 199 6.96 -13.78 15.34
CA ASP A 199 6.65 -13.94 13.91
C ASP A 199 7.92 -13.82 13.06
N SER A 200 8.76 -12.82 13.35
CA SER A 200 10.02 -12.58 12.67
C SER A 200 11.00 -13.73 12.87
N MET A 201 11.21 -14.17 14.10
CA MET A 201 12.15 -15.26 14.42
C MET A 201 11.70 -16.60 13.82
N LYS A 202 10.38 -16.86 13.81
CA LYS A 202 9.82 -18.07 13.20
C LYS A 202 10.06 -18.11 11.68
N ALA A 203 9.86 -16.97 11.00
CA ALA A 203 9.98 -16.87 9.54
C ALA A 203 11.40 -16.48 9.09
N GLY A 204 12.24 -15.95 9.98
CA GLY A 204 13.57 -15.44 9.65
C GLY A 204 13.50 -14.20 8.75
N ASN A 205 12.47 -13.35 8.90
CA ASN A 205 12.20 -12.20 8.05
C ASN A 205 12.06 -10.91 8.88
N THR A 206 11.79 -9.78 8.22
CA THR A 206 11.45 -8.52 8.87
C THR A 206 9.92 -8.41 8.99
N VAL A 207 9.44 -8.06 10.18
CA VAL A 207 8.01 -7.79 10.45
C VAL A 207 7.87 -6.36 10.95
N VAL A 208 6.95 -5.59 10.36
CA VAL A 208 6.67 -4.19 10.76
C VAL A 208 5.17 -4.01 10.93
N ALA A 209 4.70 -3.74 12.14
CA ALA A 209 3.31 -3.43 12.40
C ALA A 209 3.05 -1.92 12.38
N THR A 210 2.04 -1.49 11.61
CA THR A 210 1.53 -0.12 11.67
C THR A 210 0.60 0.07 12.85
N GLN A 211 0.68 1.23 13.53
CA GLN A 211 -0.09 1.58 14.73
C GLN A 211 -0.88 2.88 14.53
N GLY A 212 -1.29 3.18 13.29
CA GLY A 212 -2.00 4.41 12.94
C GLY A 212 -1.22 5.67 13.34
N SER A 213 -1.85 6.58 14.07
CA SER A 213 -1.22 7.84 14.50
C SER A 213 -0.08 7.65 15.50
N ALA A 214 0.04 6.49 16.16
CA ALA A 214 1.15 6.18 17.05
C ALA A 214 2.45 5.87 16.28
N GLY A 215 2.36 5.56 14.99
CA GLY A 215 3.51 5.26 14.14
C GLY A 215 3.63 3.78 13.81
N SER A 216 4.80 3.17 14.06
CA SER A 216 5.06 1.77 13.73
C SER A 216 6.08 1.13 14.66
N ALA A 217 5.99 -0.19 14.80
CA ALA A 217 6.96 -1.02 15.51
C ALA A 217 7.41 -2.17 14.59
N GLY A 218 8.69 -2.51 14.61
CA GLY A 218 9.23 -3.56 13.75
C GLY A 218 10.26 -4.41 14.46
N PHE A 219 10.43 -5.62 13.97
CA PHE A 219 11.47 -6.54 14.43
C PHE A 219 12.13 -7.20 13.23
N SER A 220 13.43 -7.34 13.27
CA SER A 220 14.17 -8.23 12.38
C SER A 220 15.23 -9.02 13.16
N PRO A 221 15.64 -10.21 12.69
CA PRO A 221 16.70 -10.98 13.36
C PRO A 221 18.03 -10.23 13.48
N GLU A 222 18.26 -9.24 12.60
CA GLU A 222 19.51 -8.47 12.57
C GLU A 222 19.48 -7.26 13.51
N THR A 223 18.35 -6.55 13.58
CA THR A 223 18.25 -5.28 14.33
C THR A 223 17.56 -5.41 15.68
N GLY A 224 16.85 -6.54 15.92
CA GLY A 224 15.93 -6.66 17.06
C GLY A 224 14.71 -5.75 16.92
N LEU A 225 14.10 -5.41 18.05
CA LEU A 225 12.93 -4.52 18.11
C LEU A 225 13.34 -3.06 17.86
N VAL A 226 12.64 -2.40 16.95
CA VAL A 226 12.74 -0.96 16.68
C VAL A 226 11.35 -0.32 16.65
N THR A 227 11.24 0.94 17.03
CA THR A 227 10.00 1.72 16.96
C THR A 227 10.24 3.04 16.25
N ALA A 228 9.23 3.55 15.58
CA ALA A 228 9.24 4.84 14.93
C ALA A 228 7.93 5.58 15.21
N SER A 229 8.02 6.80 15.71
CA SER A 229 6.86 7.62 16.06
C SER A 229 6.06 8.03 14.81
N GLY A 230 4.75 8.22 14.98
CA GLY A 230 3.91 8.86 13.99
C GLY A 230 4.09 10.38 13.96
N PHE A 231 3.45 11.03 13.01
CA PHE A 231 3.45 12.48 12.85
C PHE A 231 2.03 13.03 12.97
N THR A 232 1.90 14.16 13.65
CA THR A 232 0.62 14.88 13.74
C THR A 232 0.46 15.79 12.54
N VAL A 233 -0.65 15.62 11.82
CA VAL A 233 -1.02 16.44 10.66
C VAL A 233 -2.50 16.84 10.74
N ASP A 234 -2.92 17.81 9.94
CA ASP A 234 -4.33 18.14 9.79
C ASP A 234 -4.99 17.11 8.86
N VAL A 235 -5.63 16.11 9.45
CA VAL A 235 -6.16 14.93 8.74
C VAL A 235 -7.46 15.28 8.02
N MET A 236 -7.46 15.15 6.70
CA MET A 236 -8.66 15.20 5.87
C MET A 236 -9.27 13.79 5.69
N SER A 237 -8.44 12.80 5.37
CA SER A 237 -8.86 11.40 5.18
C SER A 237 -7.69 10.47 5.49
N THR A 238 -7.98 9.31 6.07
CA THR A 238 -6.99 8.23 6.27
C THR A 238 -7.05 7.16 5.18
N LEU A 239 -7.77 7.45 4.06
CA LEU A 239 -7.88 6.53 2.93
C LEU A 239 -6.49 6.26 2.33
N GLY A 240 -6.14 4.99 2.16
CA GLY A 240 -4.87 4.60 1.54
C GLY A 240 -3.60 4.84 2.37
N ALA A 241 -3.70 5.37 3.60
CA ALA A 241 -2.51 5.67 4.41
C ALA A 241 -1.64 4.42 4.69
N GLY A 242 -2.26 3.26 4.88
CA GLY A 242 -1.55 1.98 5.00
C GLY A 242 -0.79 1.65 3.72
N ASP A 243 -1.48 1.70 2.59
CA ASP A 243 -0.91 1.39 1.27
C ASP A 243 0.27 2.31 0.94
N VAL A 244 0.13 3.61 1.28
CA VAL A 244 1.21 4.61 1.17
C VAL A 244 2.38 4.26 2.07
N PHE A 245 2.13 3.88 3.33
CA PHE A 245 3.18 3.45 4.26
C PHE A 245 3.97 2.28 3.68
N HIS A 246 3.30 1.27 3.10
CA HIS A 246 3.94 0.10 2.52
C HIS A 246 4.86 0.47 1.35
N GLY A 247 4.37 1.24 0.39
CA GLY A 247 5.18 1.73 -0.72
C GLY A 247 6.35 2.59 -0.26
N ALA A 248 6.12 3.47 0.71
CA ALA A 248 7.15 4.32 1.29
C ALA A 248 8.22 3.52 2.05
N LEU A 249 7.83 2.52 2.85
CA LEU A 249 8.78 1.68 3.59
C LEU A 249 9.72 0.94 2.63
N VAL A 250 9.17 0.32 1.59
CA VAL A 250 9.97 -0.34 0.54
C VAL A 250 10.90 0.66 -0.15
N ALA A 251 10.42 1.88 -0.48
CA ALA A 251 11.25 2.92 -1.08
C ALA A 251 12.44 3.29 -0.19
N GLN A 252 12.22 3.49 1.11
CA GLN A 252 13.31 3.85 2.02
C GLN A 252 14.31 2.70 2.23
N ILE A 253 13.85 1.45 2.23
CA ILE A 253 14.74 0.26 2.25
C ILE A 253 15.59 0.21 0.98
N ILE A 254 15.01 0.43 -0.20
CA ILE A 254 15.75 0.49 -1.47
C ILE A 254 16.78 1.63 -1.46
N HIS A 255 16.49 2.75 -0.85
CA HIS A 255 17.43 3.86 -0.65
C HIS A 255 18.54 3.54 0.36
N GLY A 256 18.49 2.40 1.05
CA GLY A 256 19.53 1.94 1.99
C GLY A 256 19.40 2.50 3.40
N PHE A 257 18.26 3.06 3.79
CA PHE A 257 18.05 3.51 5.17
C PHE A 257 17.93 2.31 6.12
N PRO A 258 18.50 2.38 7.34
CA PRO A 258 18.26 1.39 8.39
C PRO A 258 16.76 1.28 8.72
N LEU A 259 16.30 0.11 9.18
CA LEU A 259 14.88 -0.19 9.38
C LEU A 259 14.13 0.90 10.17
N GLN A 260 14.69 1.34 11.31
CA GLN A 260 14.06 2.36 12.14
C GLN A 260 13.86 3.71 11.40
N GLU A 261 14.87 4.15 10.68
CA GLU A 261 14.80 5.38 9.88
C GLU A 261 13.84 5.20 8.69
N ALA A 262 13.86 4.05 8.02
CA ALA A 262 12.93 3.72 6.95
C ALA A 262 11.47 3.76 7.43
N MET A 263 11.18 3.22 8.61
CA MET A 263 9.88 3.27 9.26
C MET A 263 9.48 4.71 9.61
N LEU A 264 10.38 5.51 10.19
CA LEU A 264 10.10 6.91 10.54
C LEU A 264 9.73 7.72 9.30
N ARG A 265 10.48 7.58 8.23
CA ARG A 265 10.24 8.25 6.96
C ARG A 265 8.94 7.80 6.31
N ALA A 266 8.63 6.50 6.36
CA ALA A 266 7.36 5.94 5.87
C ALA A 266 6.16 6.46 6.68
N ASN A 267 6.28 6.60 8.01
CA ASN A 267 5.26 7.23 8.86
C ASN A 267 5.00 8.69 8.45
N ALA A 268 6.04 9.46 8.13
CA ALA A 268 5.90 10.84 7.66
C ALA A 268 5.17 10.91 6.31
N VAL A 269 5.52 10.03 5.35
CA VAL A 269 4.85 9.96 4.04
C VAL A 269 3.37 9.61 4.21
N ALA A 270 3.05 8.61 5.02
CA ALA A 270 1.68 8.20 5.30
C ALA A 270 0.88 9.31 6.02
N ALA A 271 1.49 10.02 6.98
CA ALA A 271 0.86 11.15 7.63
C ALA A 271 0.56 12.29 6.64
N LEU A 272 1.52 12.67 5.80
CA LEU A 272 1.32 13.69 4.78
C LEU A 272 0.23 13.32 3.77
N SER A 273 0.13 12.05 3.36
CA SER A 273 -0.95 11.59 2.48
C SER A 273 -2.35 11.79 3.09
N CYS A 274 -2.48 11.71 4.41
CA CYS A 274 -3.74 11.94 5.12
C CYS A 274 -4.25 13.38 5.06
N THR A 275 -3.45 14.35 4.62
CA THR A 275 -3.89 15.73 4.38
C THR A 275 -4.71 15.89 3.08
N GLY A 276 -4.78 14.84 2.26
CA GLY A 276 -5.63 14.75 1.07
C GLY A 276 -6.92 13.99 1.32
N LEU A 277 -7.88 14.14 0.40
CA LEU A 277 -9.13 13.40 0.44
C LEU A 277 -8.96 11.97 -0.08
N ASP A 278 -8.14 11.79 -1.10
CA ASP A 278 -7.80 10.51 -1.71
C ASP A 278 -6.46 9.98 -1.18
N GLY A 279 -6.20 8.71 -1.40
CA GLY A 279 -4.97 8.05 -0.91
C GLY A 279 -3.69 8.40 -1.69
N GLN A 280 -3.73 9.27 -2.72
CA GLN A 280 -2.59 9.47 -3.62
C GLN A 280 -2.15 10.93 -3.78
N SER A 281 -3.08 11.89 -3.84
CA SER A 281 -2.80 13.27 -4.27
C SER A 281 -1.79 14.00 -3.39
N LYS A 282 -1.69 13.64 -2.11
CA LYS A 282 -0.79 14.26 -1.12
C LYS A 282 0.40 13.39 -0.72
N ILE A 283 0.68 12.30 -1.44
CA ILE A 283 1.94 11.58 -1.25
C ILE A 283 3.09 12.54 -1.62
N PRO A 284 4.04 12.80 -0.71
CA PRO A 284 5.12 13.73 -1.00
C PRO A 284 6.16 13.13 -1.96
N THR A 285 6.87 13.99 -2.66
CA THR A 285 8.13 13.65 -3.31
C THR A 285 9.25 13.50 -2.28
N THR A 286 10.38 12.90 -2.66
CA THR A 286 11.57 12.80 -1.79
C THR A 286 12.03 14.17 -1.28
N THR A 287 11.96 15.21 -2.11
CA THR A 287 12.34 16.57 -1.72
C THR A 287 11.40 17.14 -0.67
N GLU A 288 10.09 17.00 -0.86
CA GLU A 288 9.08 17.46 0.11
C GLU A 288 9.16 16.68 1.42
N LEU A 289 9.37 15.35 1.37
CA LEU A 289 9.60 14.54 2.56
C LEU A 289 10.80 15.02 3.37
N ASN A 290 11.93 15.24 2.71
CA ASN A 290 13.14 15.68 3.39
C ASN A 290 12.95 17.07 4.05
N ALA A 291 12.32 18.01 3.34
CA ALA A 291 11.99 19.33 3.89
C ALA A 291 11.06 19.23 5.11
N TYR A 292 10.05 18.35 5.04
CA TYR A 292 9.13 18.11 6.15
C TYR A 292 9.86 17.56 7.38
N LEU A 293 10.69 16.53 7.19
CA LEU A 293 11.44 15.90 8.28
C LEU A 293 12.44 16.86 8.92
N GLU A 294 13.07 17.75 8.16
CA GLU A 294 13.96 18.78 8.70
C GLU A 294 13.24 19.80 9.58
N ALA A 295 12.02 20.16 9.21
CA ALA A 295 11.19 21.08 9.97
C ALA A 295 10.60 20.47 11.28
N HIS A 296 10.67 19.16 11.43
CA HIS A 296 10.08 18.41 12.55
C HIS A 296 11.11 17.58 13.36
N LYS A 297 12.40 17.98 13.28
CA LYS A 297 13.50 17.42 14.11
C LYS A 297 13.41 17.82 15.55
#